data_3a902c92cc02e2c9f30818bff56afd3c
#
_entry.id   3a902c92cc02e2c9f30818bff56afd3c
#
_cell.length_a   1.000
_cell.length_b   1.000
_cell.length_c   1.000
_cell.angle_alpha   90.00
_cell.angle_beta   90.00
_cell.angle_gamma   90.00
#
_symmetry.space_group_name_H-M   'P 1'
#
loop_
_entity.id
_entity.type
_entity.pdbx_description
1 polymer ?
#
loop_
_entity_poly.entity_id
_entity_poly.type
_entity_poly.pdbx_seq_one_letter_code
_entity_poly.pdbx_strand_id
1 'polypeptide(L)'
;MDSASQQQSSIEITDATRSKAAQWLTDHGDALYRVALGRTRNPDVARDLLQETLLAGMTHWAQYSGRSSEAAWLMGILRNKVVDHFRRQAREQNFTDLEFLADERERFFDKGVTWNSELGPKPWPQPDESLETVEFWRAFDACVSKLPPKVAQVFLLRELDGMNSADICKEFGVSPNNFWVMLYRARLGLRRCLEENWFKHDKK
;
A
#
# COMPACT_ATOMS: atom_id res chain seq x y z
N MET A 1 -18.58 -34.55 31.85
CA MET A 1 -19.78 -34.40 31.03
C MET A 1 -20.05 -32.92 30.96
N ASP A 2 -19.59 -32.32 29.88
CA ASP A 2 -20.35 -31.27 29.21
C ASP A 2 -19.56 -30.84 27.97
N SER A 3 -20.10 -31.25 26.87
CA SER A 3 -19.62 -31.00 25.53
C SER A 3 -20.02 -29.57 25.17
N ALA A 4 -19.10 -28.64 25.32
CA ALA A 4 -19.26 -27.26 24.79
C ALA A 4 -19.23 -27.34 23.28
N SER A 5 -20.38 -27.28 22.69
CA SER A 5 -20.69 -27.23 21.26
C SER A 5 -19.92 -26.05 20.61
N GLN A 6 -18.90 -26.36 19.84
CA GLN A 6 -18.35 -25.44 18.84
C GLN A 6 -19.40 -25.27 17.75
N GLN A 7 -20.24 -24.27 17.90
CA GLN A 7 -21.05 -23.74 16.81
C GLN A 7 -20.15 -23.02 15.82
N GLN A 8 -19.59 -23.78 14.90
CA GLN A 8 -19.17 -23.25 13.60
C GLN A 8 -20.45 -22.84 12.87
N SER A 9 -20.78 -21.54 12.95
CA SER A 9 -21.80 -20.96 12.08
C SER A 9 -21.28 -21.02 10.66
N SER A 10 -21.67 -22.06 9.94
CA SER A 10 -21.52 -22.15 8.49
C SER A 10 -22.30 -20.97 7.90
N ILE A 11 -21.60 -19.94 7.42
CA ILE A 11 -22.23 -18.82 6.73
C ILE A 11 -22.76 -19.40 5.42
N GLU A 12 -24.08 -19.59 5.33
CA GLU A 12 -24.74 -20.01 4.10
C GLU A 12 -24.59 -18.86 3.08
N ILE A 13 -23.68 -19.03 2.13
CA ILE A 13 -23.56 -18.14 0.99
C ILE A 13 -24.77 -18.40 0.09
N THR A 14 -25.74 -17.49 0.12
CA THR A 14 -26.95 -17.57 -0.70
C THR A 14 -26.64 -17.28 -2.17
N ASP A 15 -27.48 -17.74 -3.08
CA ASP A 15 -27.33 -17.46 -4.51
C ASP A 15 -27.39 -15.96 -4.81
N ALA A 16 -28.16 -15.20 -4.02
CA ALA A 16 -28.16 -13.73 -4.10
C ALA A 16 -26.79 -13.12 -3.79
N THR A 17 -26.07 -13.65 -2.78
CA THR A 17 -24.74 -13.17 -2.40
C THR A 17 -23.69 -13.55 -3.45
N ARG A 18 -23.82 -14.72 -4.08
CA ARG A 18 -22.95 -15.11 -5.21
C ARG A 18 -23.15 -14.22 -6.43
N SER A 19 -24.40 -13.93 -6.78
CA SER A 19 -24.73 -13.00 -7.87
C SER A 19 -24.16 -11.60 -7.61
N LYS A 20 -24.22 -11.14 -6.35
CA LYS A 20 -23.64 -9.87 -5.94
C LYS A 20 -22.11 -9.84 -6.07
N ALA A 21 -21.42 -10.92 -5.70
CA ALA A 21 -19.97 -11.03 -5.86
C ALA A 21 -19.55 -11.02 -7.33
N ALA A 22 -20.31 -11.66 -8.22
CA ALA A 22 -20.08 -11.60 -9.66
C ALA A 22 -20.23 -10.16 -10.20
N GLN A 23 -21.24 -9.44 -9.72
CA GLN A 23 -21.42 -8.03 -10.05
C GLN A 23 -20.23 -7.18 -9.57
N TRP A 24 -19.78 -7.34 -8.32
CA TRP A 24 -18.60 -6.63 -7.80
C TRP A 24 -17.35 -6.91 -8.60
N LEU A 25 -17.15 -8.16 -9.04
CA LEU A 25 -16.01 -8.51 -9.88
C LEU A 25 -16.06 -7.77 -11.21
N THR A 26 -17.24 -7.66 -11.82
CA THR A 26 -17.45 -6.95 -13.08
C THR A 26 -17.26 -5.43 -12.91
N ASP A 27 -17.85 -4.83 -11.88
CA ASP A 27 -17.91 -3.39 -11.71
C ASP A 27 -16.64 -2.81 -11.06
N HIS A 28 -15.98 -3.57 -10.18
CA HIS A 28 -14.90 -3.08 -9.33
C HIS A 28 -13.63 -3.93 -9.37
N GLY A 29 -13.67 -5.14 -9.99
CA GLY A 29 -12.57 -6.09 -9.96
C GLY A 29 -11.26 -5.53 -10.47
N ASP A 30 -11.29 -4.83 -11.61
CA ASP A 30 -10.09 -4.21 -12.20
C ASP A 30 -9.47 -3.14 -11.30
N ALA A 31 -10.30 -2.33 -10.64
CA ALA A 31 -9.81 -1.30 -9.73
C ALA A 31 -9.19 -1.91 -8.47
N LEU A 32 -9.85 -2.90 -7.86
CA LEU A 32 -9.34 -3.63 -6.71
C LEU A 32 -8.05 -4.37 -7.04
N TYR A 33 -8.00 -5.06 -8.18
CA TYR A 33 -6.81 -5.77 -8.63
C TYR A 33 -5.62 -4.85 -8.86
N ARG A 34 -5.82 -3.69 -9.53
CA ARG A 34 -4.75 -2.71 -9.75
C ARG A 34 -4.19 -2.18 -8.44
N VAL A 35 -5.04 -1.90 -7.46
CA VAL A 35 -4.60 -1.48 -6.13
C VAL A 35 -3.82 -2.59 -5.42
N ALA A 36 -4.33 -3.83 -5.43
CA ALA A 36 -3.62 -4.98 -4.85
C ALA A 36 -2.25 -5.20 -5.53
N LEU A 37 -2.20 -5.14 -6.86
CA LEU A 37 -0.96 -5.29 -7.64
C LEU A 37 0.04 -4.18 -7.34
N GLY A 38 -0.41 -2.93 -7.28
CA GLY A 38 0.44 -1.79 -6.91
C GLY A 38 1.05 -1.92 -5.52
N ARG A 39 0.33 -2.57 -4.57
CA ARG A 39 0.82 -2.80 -3.20
C ARG A 39 1.75 -4.00 -3.09
N THR A 40 1.42 -5.12 -3.73
CA THR A 40 2.14 -6.39 -3.59
C THR A 40 3.21 -6.60 -4.64
N ARG A 41 3.06 -5.98 -5.82
CA ARG A 41 3.91 -6.16 -7.01
C ARG A 41 4.07 -7.62 -7.43
N ASN A 42 3.15 -8.44 -6.99
CA ASN A 42 3.08 -9.84 -7.34
C ASN A 42 1.68 -10.12 -7.88
N PRO A 43 1.55 -10.50 -9.17
CA PRO A 43 0.26 -10.74 -9.80
C PRO A 43 -0.56 -11.84 -9.13
N ASP A 44 0.11 -12.88 -8.62
CA ASP A 44 -0.56 -14.01 -7.98
C ASP A 44 -1.11 -13.60 -6.63
N VAL A 45 -0.29 -12.93 -5.80
CA VAL A 45 -0.72 -12.35 -4.53
C VAL A 45 -1.85 -11.34 -4.72
N ALA A 46 -1.76 -10.49 -5.75
CA ALA A 46 -2.82 -9.51 -6.04
C ALA A 46 -4.15 -10.18 -6.39
N ARG A 47 -4.09 -11.29 -7.14
CA ARG A 47 -5.27 -12.10 -7.48
C ARG A 47 -5.88 -12.76 -6.25
N ASP A 48 -5.05 -13.33 -5.38
CA ASP A 48 -5.48 -13.94 -4.14
C ASP A 48 -6.15 -12.93 -3.21
N LEU A 49 -5.55 -11.75 -3.04
CA LEU A 49 -6.12 -10.67 -2.24
C LEU A 49 -7.46 -10.16 -2.80
N LEU A 50 -7.60 -10.09 -4.12
CA LEU A 50 -8.89 -9.78 -4.76
C LEU A 50 -9.94 -10.83 -4.41
N GLN A 51 -9.62 -12.11 -4.56
CA GLN A 51 -10.53 -13.21 -4.21
C GLN A 51 -10.89 -13.17 -2.72
N GLU A 52 -9.92 -13.04 -1.83
CA GLU A 52 -10.16 -12.91 -0.38
C GLU A 52 -11.03 -11.70 -0.05
N THR A 53 -10.89 -10.60 -0.78
CA THR A 53 -11.71 -9.39 -0.60
C THR A 53 -13.15 -9.64 -0.98
N LEU A 54 -13.41 -10.28 -2.12
CA LEU A 54 -14.76 -10.63 -2.56
C LEU A 54 -15.42 -11.63 -1.62
N LEU A 55 -14.68 -12.64 -1.16
CA LEU A 55 -15.18 -13.61 -0.17
C LEU A 55 -15.54 -12.94 1.15
N ALA A 56 -14.68 -12.04 1.66
CA ALA A 56 -14.97 -11.28 2.86
C ALA A 56 -16.18 -10.34 2.66
N GLY A 57 -16.30 -9.73 1.49
CA GLY A 57 -17.46 -8.94 1.10
C GLY A 57 -18.75 -9.77 1.15
N MET A 58 -18.76 -10.97 0.59
CA MET A 58 -19.90 -11.88 0.66
C MET A 58 -20.28 -12.22 2.10
N THR A 59 -19.30 -12.52 2.93
CA THR A 59 -19.48 -12.89 4.34
C THR A 59 -20.05 -11.75 5.17
N HIS A 60 -19.62 -10.51 4.91
CA HIS A 60 -19.99 -9.33 5.69
C HIS A 60 -21.06 -8.46 5.02
N TRP A 61 -21.65 -8.91 3.90
CA TRP A 61 -22.63 -8.13 3.16
C TRP A 61 -23.83 -7.68 4.01
N ALA A 62 -24.32 -8.55 4.88
CA ALA A 62 -25.41 -8.23 5.78
C ALA A 62 -25.10 -7.09 6.77
N GLN A 63 -23.83 -6.78 7.00
CA GLN A 63 -23.36 -5.71 7.88
C GLN A 63 -23.10 -4.38 7.12
N TYR A 64 -23.17 -4.42 5.79
CA TYR A 64 -22.98 -3.22 4.98
C TYR A 64 -24.14 -2.24 5.18
N SER A 65 -23.82 -1.07 5.75
CA SER A 65 -24.82 -0.07 6.15
C SER A 65 -25.24 0.90 5.04
N GLY A 66 -24.64 0.81 3.84
CA GLY A 66 -24.88 1.74 2.74
C GLY A 66 -24.35 3.17 2.94
N ARG A 67 -23.56 3.44 3.99
CA ARG A 67 -23.01 4.78 4.29
C ARG A 67 -21.92 5.22 3.32
N SER A 68 -21.26 4.28 2.65
CA SER A 68 -20.28 4.52 1.61
C SER A 68 -20.70 3.79 0.34
N SER A 69 -20.05 4.10 -0.80
CA SER A 69 -20.25 3.27 -2.00
C SER A 69 -19.72 1.85 -1.78
N GLU A 70 -20.28 0.86 -2.49
CA GLU A 70 -19.80 -0.52 -2.46
C GLU A 70 -18.31 -0.62 -2.82
N ALA A 71 -17.87 0.16 -3.81
CA ALA A 71 -16.46 0.26 -4.18
C ALA A 71 -15.58 0.71 -3.01
N ALA A 72 -15.97 1.76 -2.28
CA ALA A 72 -15.22 2.26 -1.13
C ALA A 72 -15.20 1.24 0.03
N TRP A 73 -16.30 0.54 0.24
CA TRP A 73 -16.37 -0.49 1.26
C TRP A 73 -15.48 -1.70 0.92
N LEU A 74 -15.54 -2.21 -0.31
CA LEU A 74 -14.66 -3.28 -0.78
C LEU A 74 -13.19 -2.87 -0.75
N MET A 75 -12.89 -1.62 -1.09
CA MET A 75 -11.53 -1.07 -0.98
C MET A 75 -11.03 -1.07 0.48
N GLY A 76 -11.91 -0.79 1.45
CA GLY A 76 -11.61 -0.91 2.87
C GLY A 76 -11.26 -2.34 3.29
N ILE A 77 -12.02 -3.33 2.79
CA ILE A 77 -11.74 -4.76 3.01
C ILE A 77 -10.39 -5.14 2.39
N LEU A 78 -10.15 -4.75 1.13
CA LEU A 78 -8.88 -5.01 0.44
C LEU A 78 -7.69 -4.45 1.21
N ARG A 79 -7.79 -3.20 1.70
CA ARG A 79 -6.74 -2.58 2.52
C ARG A 79 -6.37 -3.45 3.72
N ASN A 80 -7.35 -3.93 4.46
CA ASN A 80 -7.11 -4.80 5.62
C ASN A 80 -6.42 -6.11 5.19
N LYS A 81 -6.85 -6.71 4.07
CA LYS A 81 -6.24 -7.92 3.52
C LYS A 81 -4.78 -7.71 3.09
N VAL A 82 -4.48 -6.57 2.47
CA VAL A 82 -3.11 -6.18 2.12
C VAL A 82 -2.23 -6.05 3.37
N VAL A 83 -2.72 -5.39 4.41
CA VAL A 83 -2.01 -5.27 5.69
C VAL A 83 -1.75 -6.64 6.30
N ASP A 84 -2.74 -7.51 6.36
CA ASP A 84 -2.61 -8.87 6.90
C ASP A 84 -1.62 -9.72 6.10
N HIS A 85 -1.57 -9.55 4.77
CA HIS A 85 -0.57 -10.21 3.93
C HIS A 85 0.84 -9.79 4.31
N PHE A 86 1.11 -8.49 4.41
CA PHE A 86 2.42 -7.98 4.77
C PHE A 86 2.82 -8.34 6.21
N ARG A 87 1.86 -8.41 7.11
CA ARG A 87 2.08 -8.87 8.48
C ARG A 87 2.60 -10.31 8.52
N ARG A 88 1.98 -11.18 7.74
CA ARG A 88 2.45 -12.58 7.61
C ARG A 88 3.86 -12.61 7.04
N GLN A 89 4.12 -11.88 5.96
CA GLN A 89 5.43 -11.80 5.32
C GLN A 89 6.52 -11.22 6.24
N ALA A 90 6.20 -10.18 7.02
CA ALA A 90 7.15 -9.56 7.94
C ALA A 90 7.59 -10.48 9.08
N ARG A 91 6.76 -11.46 9.48
CA ARG A 91 7.11 -12.48 10.48
C ARG A 91 8.06 -13.53 9.93
N GLU A 92 8.04 -13.77 8.63
CA GLU A 92 8.83 -14.79 7.96
C GLU A 92 10.23 -14.29 7.56
N GLN A 93 10.44 -12.97 7.49
CA GLN A 93 11.67 -12.35 7.04
C GLN A 93 12.36 -11.55 8.15
N ASN A 94 13.53 -12.02 8.63
CA ASN A 94 14.45 -11.23 9.44
C ASN A 94 15.16 -10.20 8.56
N PHE A 95 14.69 -8.94 8.54
CA PHE A 95 15.25 -7.89 7.70
C PHE A 95 16.39 -7.13 8.36
N THR A 96 17.56 -7.18 7.73
CA THR A 96 18.72 -6.30 7.99
C THR A 96 18.82 -5.21 6.90
N ASP A 97 17.84 -4.32 6.84
CA ASP A 97 17.84 -3.20 5.87
C ASP A 97 18.53 -1.93 6.39
N LEU A 98 19.39 -2.05 7.41
CA LEU A 98 20.04 -0.87 8.03
C LEU A 98 21.11 -0.22 7.15
N GLU A 99 21.73 -0.98 6.27
CA GLU A 99 22.87 -0.54 5.46
C GLU A 99 22.47 0.40 4.31
N PHE A 100 21.39 0.10 3.62
CA PHE A 100 20.81 1.00 2.59
C PHE A 100 20.46 2.39 3.13
N LEU A 101 20.25 2.47 4.41
CA LEU A 101 19.71 3.63 5.09
C LEU A 101 20.76 4.67 5.49
N ALA A 102 22.03 4.32 5.58
CA ALA A 102 23.13 5.26 5.89
C ALA A 102 23.53 6.08 4.64
N ASP A 103 23.60 5.42 3.50
CA ASP A 103 24.14 5.96 2.25
C ASP A 103 23.28 7.11 1.66
N GLU A 104 21.95 7.03 1.79
CA GLU A 104 21.04 8.06 1.26
C GLU A 104 21.08 9.38 2.05
N ARG A 105 21.36 9.32 3.36
CA ARG A 105 21.43 10.54 4.18
C ARG A 105 22.66 11.40 3.83
N GLU A 106 23.82 10.79 3.66
CA GLU A 106 25.07 11.49 3.32
C GLU A 106 25.00 12.12 1.93
N ARG A 107 24.17 11.57 1.06
CA ARG A 107 24.01 12.02 -0.32
C ARG A 107 23.17 13.29 -0.47
N PHE A 108 22.14 13.46 0.37
CA PHE A 108 21.23 14.61 0.29
C PHE A 108 21.60 15.78 1.20
N PHE A 109 22.41 15.55 2.22
CA PHE A 109 22.73 16.56 3.21
C PHE A 109 24.24 16.73 3.38
N ASP A 110 24.71 17.96 3.22
CA ASP A 110 26.04 18.32 3.61
C ASP A 110 26.17 18.31 5.13
N LYS A 111 27.15 17.55 5.66
CA LYS A 111 27.41 17.41 7.10
C LYS A 111 26.17 17.05 7.93
N GLY A 112 25.15 16.45 7.32
CA GLY A 112 23.96 15.90 7.97
C GLY A 112 22.91 16.91 8.41
N VAL A 113 23.01 18.20 8.04
CA VAL A 113 22.10 19.25 8.50
C VAL A 113 21.52 20.08 7.36
N THR A 114 22.28 20.38 6.32
CA THR A 114 21.86 21.25 5.23
C THR A 114 21.69 20.48 3.94
N TRP A 115 20.67 20.82 3.16
CA TRP A 115 20.50 20.23 1.83
C TRP A 115 21.72 20.51 0.97
N ASN A 116 22.21 19.48 0.29
CA ASN A 116 23.18 19.68 -0.79
C ASN A 116 22.56 20.64 -1.81
N SER A 117 23.32 21.71 -2.18
CA SER A 117 22.82 22.80 -3.03
C SER A 117 22.27 22.35 -4.39
N GLU A 118 22.76 21.22 -4.91
CA GLU A 118 22.32 20.66 -6.20
C GLU A 118 21.09 19.73 -6.04
N LEU A 119 20.94 19.10 -4.87
CA LEU A 119 19.91 18.11 -4.57
C LEU A 119 18.81 18.64 -3.65
N GLY A 120 18.87 19.90 -3.24
CA GLY A 120 17.84 20.59 -2.46
C GLY A 120 16.47 20.64 -3.15
N PRO A 121 15.40 20.94 -2.40
CA PRO A 121 14.07 21.09 -2.97
C PRO A 121 14.03 22.12 -4.08
N LYS A 122 13.63 21.71 -5.28
CA LYS A 122 13.35 22.63 -6.40
C LYS A 122 11.84 22.94 -6.38
N PRO A 123 11.42 24.14 -6.82
CA PRO A 123 10.00 24.40 -7.03
C PRO A 123 9.46 23.35 -8.01
N TRP A 124 8.45 22.62 -7.60
CA TRP A 124 7.72 21.77 -8.53
C TRP A 124 6.79 22.65 -9.36
N PRO A 125 6.63 22.37 -10.66
CA PRO A 125 5.50 22.94 -11.40
C PRO A 125 4.21 22.61 -10.62
N GLN A 126 3.25 23.51 -10.68
CA GLN A 126 1.96 23.23 -10.04
C GLN A 126 1.45 21.86 -10.54
N PRO A 127 0.90 21.02 -9.66
CA PRO A 127 0.34 19.75 -10.09
C PRO A 127 -0.82 20.07 -11.05
N ASP A 128 -0.50 20.01 -12.33
CA ASP A 128 -1.51 19.98 -13.37
C ASP A 128 -2.30 18.68 -13.27
N GLU A 129 -3.46 18.60 -13.90
CA GLU A 129 -4.30 17.40 -14.05
C GLU A 129 -3.53 16.15 -14.49
N SER A 130 -2.28 16.31 -14.94
CA SER A 130 -1.33 15.26 -15.27
C SER A 130 -0.98 14.29 -14.13
N LEU A 131 -1.11 14.69 -12.85
CA LEU A 131 -0.89 13.79 -11.70
C LEU A 131 -1.93 12.67 -11.59
N GLU A 132 -3.05 12.81 -12.25
CA GLU A 132 -4.10 11.79 -12.32
C GLU A 132 -3.92 10.82 -13.49
N THR A 133 -2.88 11.01 -14.32
CA THR A 133 -2.67 10.17 -15.49
C THR A 133 -2.16 8.77 -15.13
N VAL A 134 -2.57 7.79 -15.92
CA VAL A 134 -2.09 6.40 -15.82
C VAL A 134 -0.56 6.34 -15.92
N GLU A 135 0.05 7.25 -16.65
CA GLU A 135 1.50 7.34 -16.86
C GLU A 135 2.24 7.76 -15.58
N PHE A 136 1.71 8.74 -14.85
CA PHE A 136 2.28 9.11 -13.55
C PHE A 136 2.29 7.91 -12.58
N TRP A 137 1.17 7.21 -12.46
CA TRP A 137 1.08 6.06 -11.57
C TRP A 137 2.01 4.92 -11.97
N ARG A 138 2.24 4.72 -13.26
CA ARG A 138 3.26 3.77 -13.74
C ARG A 138 4.68 4.19 -13.33
N ALA A 139 5.03 5.47 -13.51
CA ALA A 139 6.32 6.00 -13.10
C ALA A 139 6.49 5.93 -11.56
N PHE A 140 5.44 6.27 -10.83
CA PHE A 140 5.40 6.16 -9.37
C PHE A 140 5.63 4.72 -8.90
N ASP A 141 4.90 3.75 -9.44
CA ASP A 141 5.04 2.33 -9.12
C ASP A 141 6.44 1.81 -9.45
N ALA A 142 7.01 2.23 -10.59
CA ALA A 142 8.38 1.91 -10.95
C ALA A 142 9.40 2.50 -9.97
N CYS A 143 9.15 3.70 -9.42
CA CYS A 143 10.00 4.32 -8.42
C CYS A 143 9.85 3.66 -7.04
N VAL A 144 8.63 3.37 -6.63
CA VAL A 144 8.37 2.62 -5.39
C VAL A 144 9.03 1.23 -5.44
N SER A 145 9.12 0.60 -6.64
CA SER A 145 9.77 -0.72 -6.81
C SER A 145 11.29 -0.70 -6.57
N LYS A 146 11.92 0.44 -6.61
CA LYS A 146 13.35 0.60 -6.32
C LYS A 146 13.64 0.76 -4.83
N LEU A 147 12.61 1.01 -4.01
CA LEU A 147 12.77 1.07 -2.56
C LEU A 147 12.90 -0.34 -1.97
N PRO A 148 13.61 -0.51 -0.83
CA PRO A 148 13.58 -1.74 -0.07
C PRO A 148 12.14 -2.13 0.27
N PRO A 149 11.75 -3.41 0.21
CA PRO A 149 10.36 -3.84 0.33
C PRO A 149 9.65 -3.32 1.58
N LYS A 150 10.29 -3.42 2.74
CA LYS A 150 9.73 -2.95 4.02
C LYS A 150 9.54 -1.43 4.05
N VAL A 151 10.49 -0.68 3.49
CA VAL A 151 10.42 0.79 3.39
C VAL A 151 9.29 1.21 2.47
N ALA A 152 9.16 0.56 1.31
CA ALA A 152 8.06 0.78 0.38
C ALA A 152 6.69 0.52 1.03
N GLN A 153 6.55 -0.60 1.76
CA GLN A 153 5.31 -0.97 2.45
C GLN A 153 4.92 0.05 3.52
N VAL A 154 5.86 0.43 4.39
CA VAL A 154 5.63 1.46 5.41
C VAL A 154 5.18 2.78 4.78
N PHE A 155 5.81 3.18 3.69
CA PHE A 155 5.44 4.40 2.95
C PHE A 155 4.03 4.29 2.37
N LEU A 156 3.70 3.22 1.66
CA LEU A 156 2.41 3.04 1.01
C LEU A 156 1.27 3.02 2.03
N LEU A 157 1.42 2.28 3.14
CA LEU A 157 0.43 2.21 4.21
C LEU A 157 0.22 3.56 4.88
N ARG A 158 1.28 4.35 5.07
CA ARG A 158 1.18 5.67 5.70
C ARG A 158 0.58 6.72 4.78
N GLU A 159 1.12 6.86 3.55
CA GLU A 159 0.82 7.99 2.67
C GLU A 159 -0.42 7.74 1.79
N LEU A 160 -0.62 6.51 1.32
CA LEU A 160 -1.73 6.20 0.43
C LEU A 160 -2.92 5.59 1.17
N ASP A 161 -2.68 4.76 2.17
CA ASP A 161 -3.75 4.10 2.91
C ASP A 161 -4.15 4.86 4.18
N GLY A 162 -3.37 5.89 4.58
CA GLY A 162 -3.67 6.74 5.73
C GLY A 162 -3.61 6.04 7.08
N MET A 163 -2.91 4.89 7.16
CA MET A 163 -2.77 4.12 8.38
C MET A 163 -1.98 4.93 9.43
N ASN A 164 -2.37 4.89 10.70
CA ASN A 164 -1.65 5.62 11.73
C ASN A 164 -0.28 4.99 12.05
N SER A 165 0.65 5.83 12.52
CA SER A 165 2.04 5.41 12.77
C SER A 165 2.16 4.35 13.86
N ALA A 166 1.31 4.40 14.89
CA ALA A 166 1.37 3.44 15.99
C ALA A 166 1.00 2.03 15.53
N ASP A 167 -0.04 1.92 14.66
CA ASP A 167 -0.45 0.64 14.10
C ASP A 167 0.61 0.09 13.15
N ILE A 168 1.21 0.93 12.29
CA ILE A 168 2.32 0.51 11.43
C ILE A 168 3.51 0.04 12.25
N CYS A 169 3.90 0.77 13.31
CA CYS A 169 5.00 0.36 14.18
C CYS A 169 4.75 -1.00 14.82
N LYS A 170 3.55 -1.22 15.35
CA LYS A 170 3.13 -2.50 15.95
C LYS A 170 3.14 -3.62 14.92
N GLU A 171 2.64 -3.34 13.74
CA GLU A 171 2.47 -4.28 12.65
C GLU A 171 3.81 -4.81 12.12
N PHE A 172 4.75 -3.90 11.86
CA PHE A 172 6.05 -4.22 11.29
C PHE A 172 7.14 -4.47 12.33
N GLY A 173 6.81 -4.44 13.62
CA GLY A 173 7.77 -4.62 14.71
C GLY A 173 8.90 -3.58 14.68
N VAL A 174 8.59 -2.33 14.31
CA VAL A 174 9.57 -1.24 14.24
C VAL A 174 9.33 -0.21 15.33
N SER A 175 10.41 0.38 15.86
CA SER A 175 10.27 1.48 16.81
C SER A 175 9.71 2.73 16.11
N PRO A 176 9.03 3.65 16.83
CA PRO A 176 8.57 4.92 16.28
C PRO A 176 9.68 5.73 15.60
N ASN A 177 10.87 5.73 16.18
CA ASN A 177 12.02 6.44 15.59
C ASN A 177 12.43 5.81 14.24
N ASN A 178 12.52 4.49 14.17
CA ASN A 178 12.85 3.78 12.93
C ASN A 178 11.77 3.97 11.85
N PHE A 179 10.48 3.97 12.24
CA PHE A 179 9.37 4.28 11.34
C PHE A 179 9.57 5.65 10.65
N TRP A 180 9.85 6.71 11.41
CA TRP A 180 10.07 8.04 10.84
C TRP A 180 11.30 8.11 9.93
N VAL A 181 12.37 7.39 10.29
CA VAL A 181 13.55 7.25 9.45
C VAL A 181 13.21 6.55 8.14
N MET A 182 12.48 5.44 8.18
CA MET A 182 12.05 4.71 6.99
C MET A 182 11.18 5.60 6.07
N LEU A 183 10.19 6.28 6.66
CA LEU A 183 9.28 7.16 5.92
C LEU A 183 10.03 8.32 5.24
N TYR A 184 10.94 8.97 5.98
CA TYR A 184 11.79 10.03 5.45
C TYR A 184 12.60 9.57 4.24
N ARG A 185 13.22 8.40 4.34
CA ARG A 185 14.04 7.82 3.26
C ARG A 185 13.22 7.38 2.05
N ALA A 186 12.04 6.81 2.28
CA ALA A 186 11.11 6.51 1.21
C ALA A 186 10.79 7.78 0.39
N ARG A 187 10.48 8.88 1.08
CA ARG A 187 10.19 10.17 0.43
C ARG A 187 11.36 10.70 -0.38
N LEU A 188 12.59 10.62 0.15
CA LEU A 188 13.79 11.06 -0.57
C LEU A 188 14.08 10.21 -1.80
N GLY A 189 14.04 8.87 -1.66
CA GLY A 189 14.27 7.94 -2.77
C GLY A 189 13.23 8.09 -3.87
N LEU A 190 11.96 8.23 -3.50
CA LEU A 190 10.87 8.48 -4.45
C LEU A 190 11.00 9.82 -5.15
N ARG A 191 11.28 10.89 -4.41
CA ARG A 191 11.51 12.21 -4.98
C ARG A 191 12.57 12.16 -6.07
N ARG A 192 13.75 11.63 -5.77
CA ARG A 192 14.82 11.49 -6.73
C ARG A 192 14.44 10.69 -7.96
N CYS A 193 13.83 9.54 -7.75
CA CYS A 193 13.41 8.67 -8.85
C CYS A 193 12.38 9.37 -9.75
N LEU A 194 11.39 10.06 -9.18
CA LEU A 194 10.38 10.80 -9.93
C LEU A 194 10.99 12.02 -10.64
N GLU A 195 11.91 12.73 -10.01
CA GLU A 195 12.65 13.82 -10.68
C GLU A 195 13.41 13.32 -11.92
N GLU A 196 13.98 12.12 -11.85
CA GLU A 196 14.74 11.52 -12.97
C GLU A 196 13.83 10.92 -14.07
N ASN A 197 12.73 10.31 -13.70
CA ASN A 197 11.92 9.48 -14.62
C ASN A 197 10.60 10.12 -15.04
N TRP A 198 10.13 11.16 -14.35
CA TRP A 198 8.88 11.85 -14.65
C TRP A 198 9.14 13.32 -15.00
N PHE A 199 9.65 14.10 -14.05
CA PHE A 199 9.77 15.55 -14.21
C PHE A 199 10.86 16.01 -15.19
N LYS A 200 11.83 15.15 -15.56
CA LYS A 200 12.84 15.51 -16.59
C LYS A 200 12.31 15.36 -18.02
N HIS A 201 11.27 14.57 -18.22
CA HIS A 201 10.69 14.36 -19.56
C HIS A 201 9.70 15.44 -19.98
N ASP A 202 9.24 16.29 -19.10
CA ASP A 202 8.30 17.39 -19.36
C ASP A 202 8.97 18.66 -19.95
N LYS A 203 10.23 18.57 -20.35
CA LYS A 203 10.98 19.68 -20.99
C LYS A 203 11.15 19.49 -22.51
N LYS A 204 10.08 19.09 -23.20
CA LYS A 204 10.02 19.20 -24.67
C LYS A 204 8.77 19.94 -25.11
#